data_07b5ad5bdc35d35db62682f3e3ef0b48
#
_entry.id   07b5ad5bdc35d35db62682f3e3ef0b48
#
_cell.length_a   1.000
_cell.length_b   1.000
_cell.length_c   1.000
_cell.angle_alpha   90.00
_cell.angle_beta   90.00
_cell.angle_gamma   90.00
#
_symmetry.space_group_name_H-M   'P 1'
#
loop_
_entity.id
_entity.type
_entity.pdbx_description
1 polymer ?
#
loop_
_entity_poly.entity_id
_entity_poly.type
_entity_poly.pdbx_seq_one_letter_code
_entity_poly.pdbx_strand_id
1 'polypeptide(L)'
;MLGLASRPLPKLSLRGNATYDGHDDKTSPLALPYVVTDTFPGGTAVTPRYSEDRVRLDGGADYALAHWIKVGVGGKLDDIHYGPGQVVTWTQNAESWGRGTITPIAPLSITLKIGNGLRKASSFDAAALPPEENPLIREYDYAPRDRVFYTLTGAWTVTSTLTWSVEGSIAKDDYRSSPLGLQSVHEQRGSTNLTWTPRDTLSTYLGAGYERLFNLQSGFDGVDTTPWLAADAERSWNLSAGGRWVPRERWTLSLDYLMAPSYDNTDTTAGGLQQAFPQNSSKLDSTRLDLAYRWTSAMQVHFRYVRETYSSNDWALDGVGPSSVPNLLALGVLPFRDNVNLFALTVRYQFGRDSTPRAPQ
;
A
#
# COMPACT_ATOMS: atom_id res chain seq x y z
N MET A 1 -19.07 9.31 10.30
CA MET A 1 -17.78 9.62 10.96
C MET A 1 -18.00 10.61 12.09
N LEU A 2 -17.47 10.29 13.27
CA LEU A 2 -17.50 11.17 14.47
C LEU A 2 -16.06 11.32 14.96
N GLY A 3 -15.66 12.54 15.30
CA GLY A 3 -14.32 12.83 15.81
C GLY A 3 -14.39 13.63 17.12
N LEU A 4 -13.55 13.27 18.08
CA LEU A 4 -13.39 13.95 19.35
C LEU A 4 -11.93 14.38 19.51
N ALA A 5 -11.70 15.65 19.84
CA ALA A 5 -10.41 16.17 20.29
C ALA A 5 -10.60 16.99 21.55
N SER A 6 -9.83 16.74 22.59
CA SER A 6 -9.93 17.39 23.88
C SER A 6 -8.57 17.64 24.49
N ARG A 7 -8.45 18.72 25.27
CA ARG A 7 -7.28 19.02 26.11
C ARG A 7 -7.75 19.25 27.54
N PRO A 8 -8.08 18.16 28.28
CA PRO A 8 -8.61 18.29 29.62
C PRO A 8 -7.59 18.87 30.63
N LEU A 9 -6.30 18.77 30.32
CA LEU A 9 -5.21 19.35 31.08
C LEU A 9 -4.21 20.05 30.14
N PRO A 10 -3.46 21.07 30.57
CA PRO A 10 -2.52 21.80 29.72
C PRO A 10 -1.49 20.92 28.99
N LYS A 11 -1.13 19.78 29.58
CA LYS A 11 -0.11 18.84 29.05
C LYS A 11 -0.71 17.57 28.43
N LEU A 12 -2.03 17.36 28.53
CA LEU A 12 -2.72 16.17 28.07
C LEU A 12 -3.62 16.49 26.88
N SER A 13 -3.41 15.82 25.76
CA SER A 13 -4.30 15.85 24.60
C SER A 13 -4.90 14.48 24.33
N LEU A 14 -6.20 14.43 24.13
CA LEU A 14 -6.97 13.23 23.81
C LEU A 14 -7.54 13.38 22.42
N ARG A 15 -7.57 12.29 21.67
CA ARG A 15 -8.25 12.21 20.37
C ARG A 15 -8.93 10.86 20.22
N GLY A 16 -10.04 10.84 19.51
CA GLY A 16 -10.76 9.63 19.17
C GLY A 16 -11.58 9.84 17.92
N ASN A 17 -11.67 8.84 17.09
CA ASN A 17 -12.51 8.82 15.90
C ASN A 17 -13.33 7.52 15.87
N ALA A 18 -14.56 7.64 15.41
CA ALA A 18 -15.44 6.50 15.12
C ALA A 18 -15.99 6.65 13.70
N THR A 19 -15.88 5.59 12.91
CA THR A 19 -16.41 5.54 11.55
C THR A 19 -17.23 4.28 11.41
N TYR A 20 -18.41 4.42 10.84
CA TYR A 20 -19.23 3.31 10.36
C TYR A 20 -19.33 3.41 8.84
N ASP A 21 -19.19 2.28 8.18
CA ASP A 21 -19.28 2.11 6.74
C ASP A 21 -20.06 0.85 6.45
N GLY A 22 -21.20 0.97 5.79
CA GLY A 22 -22.07 -0.15 5.41
C GLY A 22 -22.10 -0.26 3.88
N HIS A 23 -21.79 -1.45 3.39
CA HIS A 23 -21.88 -1.81 1.97
C HIS A 23 -22.88 -2.93 1.78
N ASP A 24 -23.97 -2.65 1.06
CA ASP A 24 -25.01 -3.62 0.71
C ASP A 24 -24.93 -3.92 -0.79
N ASP A 25 -24.38 -5.08 -1.12
CA ASP A 25 -24.30 -5.56 -2.52
C ASP A 25 -25.66 -6.10 -2.97
N LYS A 26 -26.30 -5.35 -3.88
CA LYS A 26 -27.58 -5.69 -4.51
C LYS A 26 -27.45 -6.41 -5.85
N THR A 27 -26.20 -6.74 -6.25
CA THR A 27 -25.96 -7.45 -7.50
C THR A 27 -26.64 -8.81 -7.49
N SER A 28 -27.34 -9.14 -8.57
CA SER A 28 -27.91 -10.46 -8.72
C SER A 28 -26.81 -11.51 -8.83
N PRO A 29 -26.85 -12.60 -8.05
CA PRO A 29 -25.87 -13.67 -8.20
C PRO A 29 -25.88 -14.21 -9.63
N LEU A 30 -24.67 -14.37 -10.19
CA LEU A 30 -24.49 -14.96 -11.52
C LEU A 30 -24.03 -16.42 -11.37
N ALA A 31 -24.70 -17.32 -12.07
CA ALA A 31 -24.23 -18.68 -12.23
C ALA A 31 -23.27 -18.73 -13.42
N LEU A 32 -22.02 -18.99 -13.16
CA LEU A 32 -20.98 -19.08 -14.17
C LEU A 32 -20.49 -20.52 -14.31
N PRO A 33 -20.24 -21.03 -15.53
CA PRO A 33 -19.62 -22.32 -15.68
C PRO A 33 -18.21 -22.27 -15.04
N TYR A 34 -17.95 -23.20 -14.17
CA TYR A 34 -16.63 -23.36 -13.57
C TYR A 34 -15.73 -24.11 -14.53
N VAL A 35 -14.70 -23.46 -15.03
CA VAL A 35 -13.79 -24.03 -16.03
C VAL A 35 -12.49 -24.41 -15.31
N VAL A 36 -12.27 -25.69 -15.09
CA VAL A 36 -11.02 -26.22 -14.50
C VAL A 36 -9.91 -26.27 -15.56
N THR A 37 -10.30 -26.64 -16.79
CA THR A 37 -9.48 -26.55 -18.00
C THR A 37 -10.38 -26.16 -19.16
N ASP A 38 -9.83 -25.71 -20.28
CA ASP A 38 -10.57 -25.37 -21.50
C ASP A 38 -11.37 -26.54 -22.11
N THR A 39 -11.12 -27.77 -21.66
CA THR A 39 -11.81 -28.99 -22.10
C THR A 39 -12.70 -29.62 -21.02
N PHE A 40 -12.68 -29.12 -19.80
CA PHE A 40 -13.40 -29.75 -18.69
C PHE A 40 -14.15 -28.72 -17.83
N PRO A 41 -15.43 -28.41 -18.13
CA PRO A 41 -16.25 -27.61 -17.24
C PRO A 41 -16.56 -28.41 -15.98
N GLY A 42 -16.08 -27.93 -14.82
CA GLY A 42 -16.24 -28.61 -13.53
C GLY A 42 -17.58 -28.41 -12.84
N GLY A 43 -18.54 -27.72 -13.46
CA GLY A 43 -19.83 -27.41 -12.85
C GLY A 43 -20.18 -25.94 -12.95
N THR A 44 -21.05 -25.46 -12.06
CA THR A 44 -21.51 -24.08 -12.03
C THR A 44 -21.16 -23.46 -10.66
N ALA A 45 -20.37 -22.41 -10.66
CA ALA A 45 -20.14 -21.56 -9.50
C ALA A 45 -21.13 -20.40 -9.49
N VAL A 46 -21.65 -20.07 -8.34
CA VAL A 46 -22.52 -18.91 -8.15
C VAL A 46 -21.73 -17.82 -7.45
N THR A 47 -21.67 -16.63 -8.04
CA THR A 47 -20.98 -15.51 -7.42
C THR A 47 -21.69 -15.11 -6.13
N PRO A 48 -21.04 -15.14 -4.95
CA PRO A 48 -21.65 -14.68 -3.71
C PRO A 48 -21.82 -13.15 -3.75
N ARG A 49 -22.82 -12.65 -3.02
CA ARG A 49 -22.94 -11.22 -2.74
C ARG A 49 -21.89 -10.83 -1.72
N TYR A 50 -21.24 -9.70 -1.95
CA TYR A 50 -20.27 -9.15 -1.03
C TYR A 50 -20.86 -7.93 -0.31
N SER A 51 -21.50 -8.17 0.82
CA SER A 51 -22.00 -7.13 1.71
C SER A 51 -21.16 -7.11 2.99
N GLU A 52 -20.88 -5.93 3.52
CA GLU A 52 -20.15 -5.78 4.77
C GLU A 52 -20.63 -4.57 5.57
N ASP A 53 -20.65 -4.71 6.88
CA ASP A 53 -20.74 -3.63 7.85
C ASP A 53 -19.43 -3.49 8.59
N ARG A 54 -18.87 -2.29 8.59
CA ARG A 54 -17.54 -2.03 9.15
C ARG A 54 -17.57 -0.90 10.16
N VAL A 55 -17.09 -1.19 11.37
CA VAL A 55 -16.90 -0.20 12.44
C VAL A 55 -15.41 -0.02 12.67
N ARG A 56 -14.93 1.23 12.57
CA ARG A 56 -13.56 1.60 12.92
C ARG A 56 -13.57 2.57 14.08
N LEU A 57 -12.82 2.20 15.12
CA LEU A 57 -12.56 3.06 16.28
C LEU A 57 -11.07 3.28 16.36
N ASP A 58 -10.63 4.51 16.50
CA ASP A 58 -9.25 4.82 16.83
C ASP A 58 -9.19 5.89 17.91
N GLY A 59 -8.18 5.81 18.77
CA GLY A 59 -8.04 6.76 19.84
C GLY A 59 -6.63 6.79 20.41
N GLY A 60 -6.32 7.88 21.09
CA GLY A 60 -5.04 8.01 21.76
C GLY A 60 -4.98 9.19 22.68
N ALA A 61 -4.01 9.11 23.58
CA ALA A 61 -3.66 10.14 24.55
C ALA A 61 -2.20 10.50 24.39
N ASP A 62 -1.88 11.79 24.41
CA ASP A 62 -0.52 12.32 24.41
C ASP A 62 -0.31 13.18 25.64
N TYR A 63 0.81 12.98 26.32
CA TYR A 63 1.21 13.74 27.49
C TYR A 63 2.60 14.38 27.27
N ALA A 64 2.68 15.70 27.44
CA ALA A 64 3.93 16.43 27.39
C ALA A 64 4.66 16.33 28.74
N LEU A 65 5.65 15.43 28.83
CA LEU A 65 6.49 15.26 30.02
C LEU A 65 7.34 16.52 30.25
N ALA A 66 7.98 16.99 29.19
CA ALA A 66 8.77 18.22 29.18
C ALA A 66 8.49 18.98 27.86
N HIS A 67 9.04 20.18 27.70
CA HIS A 67 8.88 20.95 26.46
C HIS A 67 9.49 20.25 25.23
N TRP A 68 10.43 19.33 25.46
CA TRP A 68 11.17 18.58 24.43
C TRP A 68 10.83 17.07 24.40
N ILE A 69 9.99 16.56 25.34
CA ILE A 69 9.55 15.15 25.38
C ILE A 69 8.04 15.06 25.45
N LYS A 70 7.47 14.28 24.54
CA LYS A 70 6.07 13.87 24.56
C LYS A 70 5.99 12.36 24.51
N VAL A 71 5.13 11.78 25.33
CA VAL A 71 4.78 10.35 25.26
C VAL A 71 3.31 10.20 24.95
N GLY A 72 2.96 9.13 24.28
CA GLY A 72 1.57 8.85 23.93
C GLY A 72 1.29 7.36 23.89
N VAL A 73 0.04 7.03 24.08
CA VAL A 73 -0.50 5.68 23.91
C VAL A 73 -1.75 5.76 23.05
N GLY A 74 -2.08 4.70 22.36
CA GLY A 74 -3.28 4.65 21.57
C GLY A 74 -3.64 3.25 21.11
N GLY A 75 -4.81 3.14 20.48
CA GLY A 75 -5.32 1.90 19.92
C GLY A 75 -6.23 2.15 18.73
N LYS A 76 -6.42 1.11 17.96
CA LYS A 76 -7.34 1.04 16.84
C LYS A 76 -8.09 -0.28 16.89
N LEU A 77 -9.39 -0.23 16.63
CA LEU A 77 -10.24 -1.39 16.42
C LEU A 77 -10.87 -1.27 15.04
N ASP A 78 -10.80 -2.32 14.26
CA ASP A 78 -11.43 -2.45 12.94
C ASP A 78 -12.25 -3.74 12.96
N ASP A 79 -13.56 -3.61 13.01
CA ASP A 79 -14.51 -4.71 13.15
C ASP A 79 -15.38 -4.78 11.88
N ILE A 80 -15.34 -5.92 11.20
CA ILE A 80 -16.03 -6.14 9.93
C ILE A 80 -16.96 -7.32 10.11
N HIS A 81 -18.24 -7.12 9.80
CA HIS A 81 -19.25 -8.16 9.70
C HIS A 81 -19.61 -8.39 8.24
N TYR A 82 -19.46 -9.60 7.79
CA TYR A 82 -19.71 -9.99 6.40
C TYR A 82 -21.12 -10.50 6.21
N GLY A 83 -21.68 -10.27 5.03
CA GLY A 83 -22.97 -10.80 4.62
C GLY A 83 -23.00 -12.33 4.46
N PRO A 84 -24.18 -12.89 4.19
CA PRO A 84 -24.34 -14.33 3.98
C PRO A 84 -23.51 -14.85 2.79
N GLY A 85 -23.02 -16.09 2.90
CA GLY A 85 -22.27 -16.77 1.83
C GLY A 85 -20.77 -16.49 1.85
N GLN A 86 -20.26 -15.80 2.89
CA GLN A 86 -18.83 -15.60 3.09
C GLN A 86 -18.25 -16.69 3.99
N VAL A 87 -17.01 -17.05 3.77
CA VAL A 87 -16.28 -18.10 4.52
C VAL A 87 -16.07 -17.75 6.00
N VAL A 88 -16.13 -16.48 6.35
CA VAL A 88 -16.16 -15.97 7.72
C VAL A 88 -17.28 -14.95 7.86
N THR A 89 -17.91 -14.90 9.02
CA THR A 89 -19.02 -13.97 9.30
C THR A 89 -18.54 -12.66 9.91
N TRP A 90 -17.35 -12.63 10.49
CA TRP A 90 -16.74 -11.42 11.01
C TRP A 90 -15.21 -11.55 11.12
N THR A 91 -14.54 -10.41 11.04
CA THR A 91 -13.14 -10.24 11.42
C THR A 91 -12.99 -9.03 12.32
N GLN A 92 -12.13 -9.12 13.33
CA GLN A 92 -11.81 -8.03 14.24
C GLN A 92 -10.30 -7.85 14.33
N ASN A 93 -9.80 -6.68 13.95
CA ASN A 93 -8.39 -6.32 14.06
C ASN A 93 -8.22 -5.24 15.13
N ALA A 94 -7.57 -5.59 16.23
CA ALA A 94 -7.27 -4.68 17.34
C ALA A 94 -5.77 -4.39 17.37
N GLU A 95 -5.39 -3.11 17.38
CA GLU A 95 -4.01 -2.66 17.50
C GLU A 95 -3.84 -1.75 18.72
N SER A 96 -2.71 -1.87 19.40
CA SER A 96 -2.31 -0.94 20.44
C SER A 96 -0.86 -0.50 20.27
N TRP A 97 -0.55 0.72 20.67
CA TRP A 97 0.79 1.25 20.55
C TRP A 97 1.14 2.25 21.66
N GLY A 98 2.45 2.32 21.92
CA GLY A 98 3.10 3.42 22.63
C GLY A 98 3.95 4.24 21.66
N ARG A 99 4.06 5.54 21.90
CA ARG A 99 4.97 6.41 21.15
C ARG A 99 5.71 7.39 22.05
N GLY A 100 6.95 7.66 21.70
CA GLY A 100 7.76 8.73 22.28
C GLY A 100 8.19 9.70 21.20
N THR A 101 8.02 10.99 21.44
CA THR A 101 8.53 12.05 20.56
C THR A 101 9.51 12.90 21.34
N ILE A 102 10.68 13.10 20.78
CA ILE A 102 11.69 14.01 21.32
C ILE A 102 11.96 15.15 20.33
N THR A 103 12.12 16.35 20.84
CA THR A 103 12.46 17.56 20.09
C THR A 103 13.69 18.18 20.77
N PRO A 104 14.90 17.56 20.56
CA PRO A 104 16.11 17.96 21.30
C PRO A 104 16.51 19.41 20.99
N ILE A 105 16.22 19.87 19.80
CA ILE A 105 16.34 21.26 19.35
C ILE A 105 15.07 21.62 18.57
N ALA A 106 14.66 22.86 18.58
CA ALA A 106 13.41 23.31 17.95
C ALA A 106 13.18 22.82 16.52
N PRO A 107 14.20 22.78 15.61
CA PRO A 107 14.01 22.34 14.24
C PRO A 107 14.04 20.81 14.04
N LEU A 108 14.30 20.00 15.07
CA LEU A 108 14.43 18.54 14.98
C LEU A 108 13.39 17.83 15.83
N SER A 109 12.58 16.97 15.20
CA SER A 109 11.61 16.08 15.88
C SER A 109 11.90 14.63 15.50
N ILE A 110 11.96 13.74 16.48
CA ILE A 110 12.14 12.31 16.30
C ILE A 110 11.02 11.60 17.07
N THR A 111 10.30 10.71 16.40
CA THR A 111 9.22 9.92 17.01
C THR A 111 9.50 8.43 16.81
N LEU A 112 9.48 7.68 17.89
CA LEU A 112 9.47 6.21 17.90
C LEU A 112 8.07 5.74 18.31
N LYS A 113 7.48 4.84 17.53
CA LYS A 113 6.21 4.17 17.81
C LYS A 113 6.45 2.66 17.84
N ILE A 114 5.94 2.00 18.87
CA ILE A 114 6.02 0.54 19.04
C ILE A 114 4.61 0.05 19.33
N GLY A 115 4.21 -1.03 18.69
CA GLY A 115 2.88 -1.56 18.89
C GLY A 115 2.76 -3.03 18.55
N ASN A 116 1.60 -3.54 18.88
CA ASN A 116 1.16 -4.88 18.56
C ASN A 116 -0.27 -4.84 18.00
N GLY A 117 -0.62 -5.86 17.25
CA GLY A 117 -1.94 -6.06 16.66
C GLY A 117 -2.36 -7.52 16.79
N LEU A 118 -3.65 -7.73 16.95
CA LEU A 118 -4.27 -9.05 16.96
C LEU A 118 -5.47 -9.01 16.04
N ARG A 119 -5.50 -9.92 15.07
CA ARG A 119 -6.70 -10.15 14.26
C ARG A 119 -7.32 -11.49 14.63
N LYS A 120 -8.62 -11.46 14.89
CA LYS A 120 -9.47 -12.63 15.10
C LYS A 120 -10.51 -12.71 13.98
N ALA A 121 -10.99 -13.91 13.70
CA ALA A 121 -12.08 -14.17 12.78
C ALA A 121 -13.08 -15.12 13.43
N SER A 122 -14.29 -15.19 12.88
CA SER A 122 -15.25 -16.23 13.22
C SER A 122 -14.72 -17.61 12.82
N SER A 123 -15.48 -18.66 13.16
CA SER A 123 -15.25 -19.98 12.60
C SER A 123 -15.32 -19.94 11.08
N PHE A 124 -14.42 -20.67 10.44
CA PHE A 124 -14.36 -20.80 9.00
C PHE A 124 -15.42 -21.78 8.51
N ASP A 125 -16.26 -21.35 7.57
CA ASP A 125 -17.28 -22.18 6.93
C ASP A 125 -16.78 -22.71 5.59
N ALA A 126 -16.28 -23.95 5.58
CA ALA A 126 -15.80 -24.58 4.36
C ALA A 126 -16.92 -24.83 3.32
N ALA A 127 -18.19 -24.83 3.72
CA ALA A 127 -19.30 -25.02 2.78
C ALA A 127 -19.57 -23.75 1.93
N ALA A 128 -19.05 -22.60 2.35
CA ALA A 128 -19.12 -21.37 1.57
C ALA A 128 -18.03 -21.27 0.49
N LEU A 129 -17.02 -22.17 0.50
CA LEU A 129 -15.99 -22.21 -0.54
C LEU A 129 -16.50 -22.83 -1.84
N PRO A 130 -15.99 -22.39 -3.00
CA PRO A 130 -16.07 -23.16 -4.23
C PRO A 130 -15.56 -24.59 -4.03
N PRO A 131 -16.17 -25.60 -4.67
CA PRO A 131 -15.83 -27.02 -4.46
C PRO A 131 -14.37 -27.39 -4.71
N GLU A 132 -13.66 -26.60 -5.51
CA GLU A 132 -12.27 -26.83 -5.92
C GLU A 132 -11.26 -26.14 -5.00
N GLU A 133 -11.71 -25.27 -4.11
CA GLU A 133 -10.82 -24.58 -3.17
C GLU A 133 -10.49 -25.48 -1.97
N ASN A 134 -9.23 -25.43 -1.56
CA ASN A 134 -8.76 -26.22 -0.43
C ASN A 134 -9.28 -25.61 0.90
N PRO A 135 -10.15 -26.33 1.66
CA PRO A 135 -10.72 -25.81 2.88
C PRO A 135 -9.72 -25.58 4.04
N LEU A 136 -8.47 -25.95 3.87
CA LEU A 136 -7.40 -25.71 4.84
C LEU A 136 -6.66 -24.38 4.60
N ILE A 137 -6.82 -23.78 3.41
CA ILE A 137 -6.22 -22.46 3.10
C ILE A 137 -7.00 -21.38 3.83
N ARG A 138 -6.28 -20.44 4.43
CA ARG A 138 -6.81 -19.19 4.98
C ARG A 138 -6.22 -18.03 4.21
N GLU A 139 -7.08 -17.25 3.59
CA GLU A 139 -6.65 -16.04 2.90
C GLU A 139 -6.16 -14.99 3.89
N TYR A 140 -5.23 -14.16 3.47
CA TYR A 140 -4.50 -13.23 4.34
C TYR A 140 -5.39 -12.15 4.97
N ASP A 141 -6.52 -11.83 4.38
CA ASP A 141 -7.45 -10.77 4.80
C ASP A 141 -8.34 -11.18 5.99
N TYR A 142 -8.69 -12.46 6.12
CA TYR A 142 -9.47 -12.98 7.25
C TYR A 142 -8.70 -13.94 8.17
N ALA A 143 -7.52 -14.43 7.77
CA ALA A 143 -6.75 -15.32 8.63
C ALA A 143 -6.40 -14.65 9.97
N PRO A 144 -6.57 -15.36 11.12
CA PRO A 144 -6.09 -14.85 12.41
C PRO A 144 -4.61 -14.50 12.34
N ARG A 145 -4.23 -13.36 12.95
CA ARG A 145 -2.88 -12.81 12.82
C ARG A 145 -2.43 -12.13 14.09
N ASP A 146 -1.21 -12.42 14.52
CA ASP A 146 -0.46 -11.65 15.50
C ASP A 146 0.52 -10.72 14.77
N ARG A 147 0.55 -9.45 15.14
CA ARG A 147 1.42 -8.43 14.56
C ARG A 147 2.25 -7.72 15.63
N VAL A 148 3.52 -7.50 15.35
CA VAL A 148 4.38 -6.58 16.10
C VAL A 148 4.97 -5.59 15.11
N PHE A 149 4.99 -4.31 15.47
CA PHE A 149 5.53 -3.28 14.58
C PHE A 149 6.28 -2.18 15.32
N TYR A 150 7.26 -1.61 14.62
CA TYR A 150 8.08 -0.49 15.04
C TYR A 150 8.08 0.55 13.92
N THR A 151 7.96 1.82 14.26
CA THR A 151 8.06 2.92 13.29
C THR A 151 8.91 4.03 13.89
N LEU A 152 9.91 4.48 13.16
CA LEU A 152 10.74 5.63 13.48
C LEU A 152 10.49 6.71 12.45
N THR A 153 10.16 7.93 12.89
CA THR A 153 10.05 9.09 12.01
C THR A 153 10.93 10.21 12.52
N GLY A 154 11.63 10.86 11.62
CA GLY A 154 12.45 12.03 11.90
C GLY A 154 12.11 13.17 10.94
N ALA A 155 12.02 14.38 11.45
CA ALA A 155 11.86 15.59 10.65
C ALA A 155 12.81 16.66 11.19
N TRP A 156 13.63 17.20 10.29
CA TRP A 156 14.61 18.22 10.62
C TRP A 156 14.56 19.37 9.63
N THR A 157 14.25 20.56 10.12
CA THR A 157 14.40 21.82 9.38
C THR A 157 15.84 22.30 9.56
N VAL A 158 16.73 21.84 8.66
CA VAL A 158 18.18 22.10 8.73
C VAL A 158 18.49 23.58 8.63
N THR A 159 17.77 24.26 7.72
CA THR A 159 17.76 25.72 7.56
C THR A 159 16.34 26.18 7.28
N SER A 160 16.08 27.49 7.22
CA SER A 160 14.77 28.01 6.82
C SER A 160 14.33 27.57 5.42
N THR A 161 15.26 27.09 4.59
CA THR A 161 15.00 26.68 3.20
C THR A 161 15.20 25.20 2.95
N LEU A 162 15.73 24.44 3.92
CA LEU A 162 16.09 23.02 3.76
C LEU A 162 15.44 22.19 4.86
N THR A 163 14.60 21.25 4.47
CA THR A 163 13.95 20.26 5.35
C THR A 163 14.37 18.86 4.97
N TRP A 164 14.72 18.05 5.95
CA TRP A 164 15.02 16.64 5.78
C TRP A 164 14.06 15.81 6.62
N SER A 165 13.46 14.77 6.01
CA SER A 165 12.63 13.79 6.69
C SER A 165 13.13 12.38 6.44
N VAL A 166 12.97 11.53 7.46
CA VAL A 166 13.26 10.10 7.39
C VAL A 166 12.12 9.33 8.02
N GLU A 167 11.82 8.17 7.46
CA GLU A 167 10.87 7.22 8.03
C GLU A 167 11.45 5.82 7.89
N GLY A 168 11.29 5.00 8.93
CA GLY A 168 11.63 3.59 8.94
C GLY A 168 10.54 2.81 9.65
N SER A 169 10.18 1.65 9.12
CA SER A 169 9.24 0.73 9.77
C SER A 169 9.68 -0.71 9.62
N ILE A 170 9.41 -1.50 10.65
CA ILE A 170 9.58 -2.95 10.67
C ILE A 170 8.28 -3.52 11.21
N ALA A 171 7.72 -4.51 10.52
CA ALA A 171 6.57 -5.26 10.99
C ALA A 171 6.80 -6.76 10.80
N LYS A 172 6.25 -7.52 11.74
CA LYS A 172 6.19 -8.98 11.66
C LYS A 172 4.76 -9.41 11.91
N ASP A 173 4.19 -10.11 10.94
CA ASP A 173 2.90 -10.77 11.01
C ASP A 173 3.09 -12.27 11.11
N ASP A 174 2.33 -12.92 11.96
CA ASP A 174 2.38 -14.34 12.23
C ASP A 174 0.95 -14.92 12.09
N TYR A 175 0.80 -15.88 11.20
CA TYR A 175 -0.47 -16.54 10.84
C TYR A 175 -0.49 -18.01 11.27
N ARG A 176 0.17 -18.36 12.36
CA ARG A 176 0.37 -19.74 12.84
C ARG A 176 -0.91 -20.55 13.03
N SER A 177 -2.05 -19.89 13.16
CA SER A 177 -3.35 -20.56 13.22
C SER A 177 -3.89 -20.98 11.85
N SER A 178 -3.24 -20.62 10.75
CA SER A 178 -3.60 -21.05 9.41
C SER A 178 -2.98 -22.43 9.11
N PRO A 179 -3.79 -23.45 8.80
CA PRO A 179 -3.24 -24.77 8.47
C PRO A 179 -2.38 -24.74 7.21
N LEU A 180 -2.82 -24.02 6.19
CA LEU A 180 -2.13 -23.80 4.92
C LEU A 180 -2.23 -22.33 4.50
N GLY A 181 -1.46 -21.95 3.49
CA GLY A 181 -1.36 -20.61 2.96
C GLY A 181 -0.27 -19.80 3.65
N LEU A 182 -0.49 -18.52 3.83
CA LEU A 182 0.47 -17.58 4.41
C LEU A 182 0.72 -17.91 5.89
N GLN A 183 2.00 -18.12 6.26
CA GLN A 183 2.43 -18.46 7.62
C GLN A 183 3.01 -17.26 8.35
N SER A 184 3.84 -16.48 7.66
CA SER A 184 4.41 -15.27 8.23
C SER A 184 4.76 -14.24 7.16
N VAL A 185 4.75 -12.97 7.57
CA VAL A 185 5.23 -11.83 6.76
C VAL A 185 6.18 -11.00 7.59
N HIS A 186 7.34 -10.69 7.04
CA HIS A 186 8.29 -9.73 7.61
C HIS A 186 8.45 -8.57 6.63
N GLU A 187 8.11 -7.40 7.08
CA GLU A 187 8.17 -6.17 6.29
C GLU A 187 9.19 -5.22 6.89
N GLN A 188 10.05 -4.66 6.06
CA GLN A 188 11.00 -3.60 6.41
C GLN A 188 10.88 -2.50 5.36
N ARG A 189 10.61 -1.27 5.81
CA ARG A 189 10.54 -0.09 4.95
C ARG A 189 11.43 1.00 5.51
N GLY A 190 12.07 1.73 4.61
CA GLY A 190 12.82 2.93 4.93
C GLY A 190 12.67 3.96 3.83
N SER A 191 12.49 5.22 4.20
CA SER A 191 12.45 6.31 3.24
C SER A 191 13.11 7.55 3.78
N THR A 192 13.62 8.36 2.88
CA THR A 192 14.16 9.68 3.19
C THR A 192 13.77 10.67 2.10
N ASN A 193 13.50 11.90 2.51
CA ASN A 193 13.17 12.98 1.60
C ASN A 193 13.89 14.26 2.05
N LEU A 194 14.55 14.91 1.11
CA LEU A 194 15.19 16.20 1.27
C LEU A 194 14.46 17.21 0.39
N THR A 195 13.91 18.25 1.00
CA THR A 195 13.22 19.34 0.30
C THR A 195 13.99 20.63 0.47
N TRP A 196 14.32 21.29 -0.63
CA TRP A 196 15.03 22.56 -0.66
C TRP A 196 14.19 23.62 -1.36
N THR A 197 13.88 24.70 -0.63
CA THR A 197 13.05 25.82 -1.09
C THR A 197 13.84 27.12 -0.89
N PRO A 198 14.84 27.39 -1.77
CA PRO A 198 15.70 28.57 -1.63
C PRO A 198 14.95 29.90 -1.81
N ARG A 199 13.81 29.86 -2.50
CA ARG A 199 12.91 31.01 -2.74
C ARG A 199 11.49 30.50 -2.82
N ASP A 200 10.51 31.33 -2.53
CA ASP A 200 9.07 31.00 -2.65
C ASP A 200 8.67 30.57 -4.07
N THR A 201 9.47 30.95 -5.06
CA THR A 201 9.27 30.59 -6.47
C THR A 201 9.94 29.29 -6.90
N LEU A 202 10.80 28.68 -6.07
CA LEU A 202 11.55 27.46 -6.40
C LEU A 202 11.54 26.50 -5.21
N SER A 203 11.02 25.31 -5.44
CA SER A 203 11.08 24.18 -4.51
C SER A 203 11.58 22.95 -5.26
N THR A 204 12.51 22.22 -4.69
CA THR A 204 13.04 20.97 -5.23
C THR A 204 13.05 19.90 -4.16
N TYR A 205 13.00 18.63 -4.56
CA TYR A 205 13.11 17.51 -3.64
C TYR A 205 13.98 16.39 -4.21
N LEU A 206 14.53 15.61 -3.30
CA LEU A 206 15.23 14.36 -3.57
C LEU A 206 14.74 13.34 -2.55
N GLY A 207 14.24 12.20 -3.04
CA GLY A 207 13.71 11.12 -2.22
C GLY A 207 14.39 9.80 -2.55
N ALA A 208 14.55 8.96 -1.54
CA ALA A 208 14.95 7.56 -1.69
C ALA A 208 14.10 6.69 -0.75
N GLY A 209 13.75 5.51 -1.23
CA GLY A 209 13.01 4.52 -0.45
C GLY A 209 13.55 3.12 -0.68
N TYR A 210 13.41 2.29 0.33
CA TYR A 210 13.73 0.87 0.30
C TYR A 210 12.61 0.09 1.00
N GLU A 211 12.21 -1.02 0.39
CA GLU A 211 11.28 -1.97 0.97
C GLU A 211 11.82 -3.39 0.81
N ARG A 212 11.67 -4.18 1.85
CA ARG A 212 11.90 -5.63 1.82
C ARG A 212 10.69 -6.31 2.43
N LEU A 213 10.11 -7.22 1.66
CA LEU A 213 9.02 -8.09 2.08
C LEU A 213 9.53 -9.53 2.03
N PHE A 214 9.35 -10.25 3.11
CA PHE A 214 9.65 -11.69 3.19
C PHE A 214 8.37 -12.41 3.61
N ASN A 215 7.93 -13.36 2.79
CA ASN A 215 6.74 -14.17 3.01
C ASN A 215 7.13 -15.63 3.17
N LEU A 216 6.48 -16.32 4.08
CA LEU A 216 6.55 -17.76 4.20
C LEU A 216 5.15 -18.34 3.97
N GLN A 217 5.02 -19.24 3.01
CA GLN A 217 3.76 -19.89 2.65
C GLN A 217 3.91 -21.41 2.72
N SER A 218 2.84 -22.09 3.09
CA SER A 218 2.77 -23.54 3.07
C SER A 218 1.59 -24.04 2.25
N GLY A 219 1.73 -25.20 1.63
CA GLY A 219 0.68 -25.84 0.88
C GLY A 219 0.93 -27.34 0.72
N PHE A 220 0.03 -28.00 -0.01
CA PHE A 220 0.20 -29.36 -0.46
C PHE A 220 0.19 -29.40 -1.97
N ASP A 221 0.97 -30.31 -2.54
CA ASP A 221 0.79 -30.67 -3.94
C ASP A 221 -0.54 -31.41 -4.08
N GLY A 222 -1.40 -30.94 -4.98
CA GLY A 222 -2.79 -31.40 -5.10
C GLY A 222 -2.96 -32.87 -5.43
N VAL A 223 -1.89 -33.58 -5.84
CA VAL A 223 -1.89 -34.99 -6.20
C VAL A 223 -1.31 -35.87 -5.09
N ASP A 224 -0.23 -35.45 -4.44
CA ASP A 224 0.57 -36.31 -3.56
C ASP A 224 0.41 -36.03 -2.07
N THR A 225 -0.37 -35.00 -1.67
CA THR A 225 -0.44 -34.53 -0.28
C THR A 225 0.94 -34.23 0.34
N THR A 226 1.98 -34.11 -0.47
CA THR A 226 3.32 -33.77 -0.01
C THR A 226 3.34 -32.29 0.41
N PRO A 227 3.66 -32.00 1.67
CA PRO A 227 3.72 -30.60 2.10
C PRO A 227 4.89 -29.89 1.42
N TRP A 228 4.63 -28.68 0.97
CA TRP A 228 5.65 -27.77 0.49
C TRP A 228 5.67 -26.48 1.31
N LEU A 229 6.81 -25.84 1.33
CA LEU A 229 7.05 -24.55 1.94
C LEU A 229 7.70 -23.64 0.91
N ALA A 230 7.16 -22.46 0.68
CA ALA A 230 7.73 -21.45 -0.17
C ALA A 230 8.13 -20.22 0.65
N ALA A 231 9.34 -19.74 0.41
CA ALA A 231 9.88 -18.53 0.99
C ALA A 231 10.12 -17.52 -0.13
N ASP A 232 9.36 -16.42 -0.11
CA ASP A 232 9.49 -15.34 -1.07
C ASP A 232 10.17 -14.15 -0.43
N ALA A 233 11.15 -13.57 -1.11
CA ALA A 233 11.92 -12.42 -0.65
C ALA A 233 11.92 -11.33 -1.73
N GLU A 234 10.97 -10.42 -1.63
CA GLU A 234 10.92 -9.23 -2.47
C GLU A 234 11.77 -8.11 -1.88
N ARG A 235 12.49 -7.41 -2.75
CA ARG A 235 13.24 -6.19 -2.43
C ARG A 235 12.95 -5.14 -3.50
N SER A 236 12.50 -4.00 -3.08
CA SER A 236 12.30 -2.86 -3.96
C SER A 236 13.00 -1.62 -3.38
N TRP A 237 13.41 -0.75 -4.26
CA TRP A 237 13.89 0.56 -3.88
C TRP A 237 13.44 1.59 -4.91
N ASN A 238 13.37 2.83 -4.50
CA ASN A 238 13.03 3.92 -5.39
C ASN A 238 13.94 5.10 -5.14
N LEU A 239 14.18 5.83 -6.23
CA LEU A 239 14.80 7.14 -6.21
C LEU A 239 13.85 8.10 -6.90
N SER A 240 13.58 9.23 -6.28
CA SER A 240 12.76 10.29 -6.84
C SER A 240 13.46 11.63 -6.72
N ALA A 241 13.33 12.43 -7.74
CA ALA A 241 13.82 13.80 -7.75
C ALA A 241 12.86 14.68 -8.51
N GLY A 242 12.65 15.89 -8.06
CA GLY A 242 11.78 16.79 -8.78
C GLY A 242 11.84 18.21 -8.26
N GLY A 243 11.05 19.07 -8.88
CA GLY A 243 10.97 20.45 -8.49
C GLY A 243 9.85 21.19 -9.16
N ARG A 244 9.51 22.29 -8.51
CA ARG A 244 8.53 23.25 -8.99
C ARG A 244 9.17 24.62 -9.04
N TRP A 245 9.04 25.27 -10.19
CA TRP A 245 9.56 26.62 -10.44
C TRP A 245 8.49 27.53 -10.97
N VAL A 246 8.38 28.73 -10.39
CA VAL A 246 7.46 29.80 -10.76
C VAL A 246 8.29 31.01 -11.21
N PRO A 247 8.85 31.02 -12.43
CA PRO A 247 9.74 32.09 -12.90
C PRO A 247 9.04 33.46 -12.97
N ARG A 248 7.75 33.45 -13.20
CA ARG A 248 6.84 34.63 -13.21
C ARG A 248 5.47 34.21 -12.70
N GLU A 249 4.69 35.14 -12.20
CA GLU A 249 3.35 34.90 -11.64
C GLU A 249 2.38 34.09 -12.52
N ARG A 250 2.61 34.10 -13.83
CA ARG A 250 1.76 33.40 -14.80
C ARG A 250 2.26 32.01 -15.18
N TRP A 251 3.49 31.65 -14.84
CA TRP A 251 4.12 30.42 -15.25
C TRP A 251 4.41 29.51 -14.06
N THR A 252 4.05 28.26 -14.19
CA THR A 252 4.51 27.21 -13.24
C THR A 252 5.06 26.06 -14.06
N LEU A 253 6.28 25.65 -13.75
CA LEU A 253 6.94 24.49 -14.32
C LEU A 253 7.17 23.48 -13.19
N SER A 254 6.81 22.23 -13.41
CA SER A 254 7.15 21.12 -12.50
C SER A 254 7.81 20.00 -13.30
N LEU A 255 8.87 19.43 -12.76
CA LEU A 255 9.53 18.25 -13.29
C LEU A 255 9.68 17.24 -12.18
N ASP A 256 9.25 16.02 -12.43
CA ASP A 256 9.36 14.88 -11.51
C ASP A 256 9.99 13.69 -12.24
N TYR A 257 10.89 13.02 -11.57
CA TYR A 257 11.50 11.77 -12.00
C TYR A 257 11.38 10.72 -10.91
N LEU A 258 11.06 9.50 -11.30
CA LEU A 258 10.99 8.32 -10.43
C LEU A 258 11.70 7.15 -11.13
N MET A 259 12.54 6.44 -10.39
CA MET A 259 13.10 5.14 -10.74
C MET A 259 12.76 4.16 -9.63
N ALA A 260 12.15 3.01 -9.97
CA ALA A 260 11.69 2.02 -9.01
C ALA A 260 11.94 0.59 -9.54
N PRO A 261 13.12 0.01 -9.30
CA PRO A 261 13.36 -1.41 -9.51
C PRO A 261 12.85 -2.27 -8.35
N SER A 262 12.40 -3.49 -8.67
CA SER A 262 12.02 -4.54 -7.74
C SER A 262 12.64 -5.87 -8.16
N TYR A 263 12.97 -6.70 -7.18
CA TYR A 263 13.57 -8.03 -7.34
C TYR A 263 12.86 -8.98 -6.39
N ASP A 264 12.49 -10.14 -6.90
CA ASP A 264 11.84 -11.19 -6.14
C ASP A 264 12.59 -12.53 -6.31
N ASN A 265 12.80 -13.23 -5.18
CA ASN A 265 13.41 -14.55 -5.15
C ASN A 265 12.48 -15.48 -4.40
N THR A 266 12.18 -16.62 -5.02
CA THR A 266 11.37 -17.69 -4.44
C THR A 266 12.21 -18.93 -4.23
N ASP A 267 12.25 -19.42 -2.99
CA ASP A 267 12.83 -20.70 -2.61
C ASP A 267 11.72 -21.64 -2.15
N THR A 268 11.67 -22.85 -2.67
CA THR A 268 10.69 -23.86 -2.25
C THR A 268 11.37 -25.07 -1.62
N THR A 269 10.67 -25.69 -0.67
CA THR A 269 11.05 -26.96 -0.09
C THR A 269 9.86 -27.91 -0.17
N ALA A 270 10.01 -29.05 -0.86
CA ALA A 270 8.97 -30.07 -0.97
C ALA A 270 9.60 -31.45 -0.83
N GLY A 271 9.02 -32.34 0.00
CA GLY A 271 9.57 -33.70 0.22
C GLY A 271 11.01 -33.71 0.74
N GLY A 272 11.48 -32.67 1.42
CA GLY A 272 12.85 -32.51 1.89
C GLY A 272 13.85 -32.02 0.83
N LEU A 273 13.42 -31.78 -0.39
CA LEU A 273 14.24 -31.20 -1.47
C LEU A 273 14.02 -29.67 -1.49
N GLN A 274 15.13 -28.94 -1.47
CA GLN A 274 15.11 -27.48 -1.63
C GLN A 274 15.40 -27.12 -3.08
N GLN A 275 14.60 -26.20 -3.63
CA GLN A 275 14.76 -25.65 -4.97
C GLN A 275 14.65 -24.12 -4.90
N ALA A 276 15.67 -23.45 -5.42
CA ALA A 276 15.64 -22.01 -5.66
C ALA A 276 15.17 -21.76 -7.10
N PHE A 277 14.22 -20.85 -7.27
CA PHE A 277 13.80 -20.38 -8.59
C PHE A 277 14.69 -19.22 -9.06
N PRO A 278 14.81 -19.00 -10.37
CA PRO A 278 15.47 -17.81 -10.89
C PRO A 278 14.82 -16.53 -10.38
N GLN A 279 15.61 -15.48 -10.26
CA GLN A 279 15.12 -14.19 -9.78
C GLN A 279 14.17 -13.52 -10.78
N ASN A 280 13.00 -13.11 -10.31
CA ASN A 280 12.14 -12.18 -11.01
C ASN A 280 12.59 -10.74 -10.77
N SER A 281 12.42 -9.89 -11.77
CA SER A 281 12.75 -8.47 -11.64
C SER A 281 11.79 -7.59 -12.43
N SER A 282 11.56 -6.40 -11.93
CA SER A 282 10.84 -5.35 -12.65
C SER A 282 11.52 -4.00 -12.43
N LYS A 283 11.33 -3.09 -13.37
CA LYS A 283 11.83 -1.73 -13.28
C LYS A 283 10.84 -0.76 -13.92
N LEU A 284 10.49 0.28 -13.17
CA LEU A 284 9.74 1.45 -13.65
C LEU A 284 10.65 2.68 -13.64
N ASP A 285 10.76 3.35 -14.78
CA ASP A 285 11.30 4.69 -14.90
C ASP A 285 10.18 5.63 -15.38
N SER A 286 9.90 6.71 -14.65
CA SER A 286 8.87 7.68 -15.00
C SER A 286 9.41 9.10 -14.94
N THR A 287 9.15 9.86 -15.98
CA THR A 287 9.46 11.29 -16.06
C THR A 287 8.18 12.05 -16.38
N ARG A 288 7.86 13.05 -15.57
CA ARG A 288 6.71 13.91 -15.76
C ARG A 288 7.10 15.36 -15.80
N LEU A 289 6.68 16.05 -16.85
CA LEU A 289 6.81 17.48 -17.04
C LEU A 289 5.43 18.11 -17.07
N ASP A 290 5.16 19.05 -16.18
CA ASP A 290 3.94 19.86 -16.16
C ASP A 290 4.30 21.33 -16.37
N LEU A 291 3.70 21.96 -17.36
CA LEU A 291 3.81 23.38 -17.64
C LEU A 291 2.42 24.02 -17.55
N ALA A 292 2.24 24.95 -16.64
CA ALA A 292 0.99 25.70 -16.50
C ALA A 292 1.18 27.17 -16.81
N TYR A 293 0.31 27.71 -17.65
CA TYR A 293 0.29 29.12 -18.01
C TYR A 293 -1.09 29.75 -17.67
N ARG A 294 -1.08 30.76 -16.82
CA ARG A 294 -2.27 31.54 -16.49
C ARG A 294 -2.48 32.64 -17.53
N TRP A 295 -3.40 32.38 -18.46
CA TRP A 295 -3.71 33.35 -19.52
C TRP A 295 -4.44 34.57 -18.96
N THR A 296 -5.50 34.31 -18.16
CA THR A 296 -6.28 35.34 -17.43
C THR A 296 -6.49 34.87 -15.98
N SER A 297 -7.15 35.69 -15.16
CA SER A 297 -7.58 35.29 -13.80
C SER A 297 -8.53 34.11 -13.80
N ALA A 298 -9.30 33.93 -14.89
CA ALA A 298 -10.31 32.88 -15.04
C ALA A 298 -9.81 31.69 -15.92
N MET A 299 -8.72 31.85 -16.69
CA MET A 299 -8.30 30.84 -17.67
C MET A 299 -6.85 30.42 -17.46
N GLN A 300 -6.63 29.11 -17.43
CA GLN A 300 -5.33 28.49 -17.31
C GLN A 300 -5.15 27.38 -18.36
N VAL A 301 -4.00 27.32 -19.00
CA VAL A 301 -3.62 26.29 -19.94
C VAL A 301 -2.54 25.44 -19.30
N HIS A 302 -2.72 24.11 -19.34
CA HIS A 302 -1.77 23.13 -18.83
C HIS A 302 -1.29 22.24 -19.97
N PHE A 303 0.01 22.15 -20.09
CA PHE A 303 0.67 21.11 -20.90
C PHE A 303 1.29 20.08 -19.96
N ARG A 304 1.06 18.80 -20.23
CA ARG A 304 1.69 17.68 -19.54
C ARG A 304 2.37 16.77 -20.53
N TYR A 305 3.58 16.38 -20.19
CA TYR A 305 4.29 15.28 -20.84
C TYR A 305 4.62 14.23 -19.77
N VAL A 306 4.31 12.97 -20.06
CA VAL A 306 4.70 11.83 -19.23
C VAL A 306 5.41 10.84 -20.12
N ARG A 307 6.59 10.40 -19.69
CA ARG A 307 7.30 9.26 -20.25
C ARG A 307 7.42 8.20 -19.20
N GLU A 308 6.93 7.01 -19.48
CA GLU A 308 7.07 5.84 -18.63
C GLU A 308 7.71 4.70 -19.41
N THR A 309 8.68 4.06 -18.80
CA THR A 309 9.29 2.84 -19.30
C THR A 309 9.20 1.79 -18.21
N TYR A 310 8.50 0.72 -18.51
CA TYR A 310 8.40 -0.45 -17.65
C TYR A 310 9.08 -1.63 -18.32
N SER A 311 9.81 -2.42 -17.54
CA SER A 311 10.35 -3.70 -17.98
C SER A 311 10.23 -4.71 -16.84
N SER A 312 9.89 -5.95 -17.17
CA SER A 312 9.93 -7.07 -16.24
C SER A 312 10.62 -8.26 -16.87
N ASN A 313 11.26 -9.06 -16.03
CA ASN A 313 11.78 -10.38 -16.37
C ASN A 313 11.16 -11.37 -15.40
N ASP A 314 10.37 -12.29 -15.93
CA ASP A 314 9.68 -13.34 -15.18
C ASP A 314 10.04 -14.68 -15.83
N TRP A 315 10.81 -15.48 -15.11
CA TRP A 315 11.28 -16.79 -15.58
C TRP A 315 10.12 -17.76 -15.84
N ALA A 316 8.99 -17.62 -15.14
CA ALA A 316 7.81 -18.46 -15.35
C ALA A 316 7.21 -18.32 -16.76
N LEU A 317 7.53 -17.22 -17.44
CA LEU A 317 7.12 -16.95 -18.82
C LEU A 317 8.19 -17.38 -19.86
N ASP A 318 9.38 -17.80 -19.41
CA ASP A 318 10.45 -18.20 -20.30
C ASP A 318 10.07 -19.48 -21.09
N GLY A 319 10.04 -19.37 -22.41
CA GLY A 319 9.66 -20.48 -23.29
C GLY A 319 8.16 -20.77 -23.36
N VAL A 320 7.32 -20.01 -22.66
CA VAL A 320 5.87 -20.13 -22.75
C VAL A 320 5.37 -19.43 -23.99
N GLY A 321 4.74 -20.16 -24.89
CA GLY A 321 4.15 -19.67 -26.14
C GLY A 321 2.80 -20.32 -26.41
N PRO A 322 2.06 -19.80 -27.41
CA PRO A 322 0.74 -20.35 -27.77
C PRO A 322 0.73 -21.85 -28.05
N SER A 323 1.88 -22.43 -28.37
CA SER A 323 2.04 -23.85 -28.70
C SER A 323 2.90 -24.64 -27.69
N SER A 324 3.49 -23.99 -26.68
CA SER A 324 4.40 -24.65 -25.74
C SER A 324 3.68 -25.41 -24.62
N VAL A 325 2.50 -24.92 -24.22
CA VAL A 325 1.63 -25.56 -23.24
C VAL A 325 0.27 -25.79 -23.89
N PRO A 326 -0.18 -27.05 -24.06
CA PRO A 326 -1.49 -27.35 -24.61
C PRO A 326 -2.57 -26.68 -23.76
N ASN A 327 -3.55 -26.05 -24.41
CA ASN A 327 -4.71 -25.44 -23.76
C ASN A 327 -4.40 -24.21 -22.88
N LEU A 328 -3.21 -23.62 -23.02
CA LEU A 328 -2.89 -22.36 -22.37
C LEU A 328 -3.15 -21.17 -23.33
N LEU A 329 -4.03 -20.28 -22.96
CA LEU A 329 -4.20 -19.00 -23.64
C LEU A 329 -3.06 -18.06 -23.21
N ALA A 330 -1.94 -18.09 -23.91
CA ALA A 330 -0.84 -17.16 -23.67
C ALA A 330 -1.07 -15.86 -24.44
N LEU A 331 -1.18 -14.74 -23.72
CA LEU A 331 -1.37 -13.39 -24.29
C LEU A 331 -0.06 -12.78 -24.82
N GLY A 332 1.09 -13.39 -24.55
CA GLY A 332 2.41 -12.96 -25.01
C GLY A 332 3.54 -13.81 -24.45
N VAL A 333 4.65 -13.83 -25.15
CA VAL A 333 5.81 -14.71 -24.89
C VAL A 333 7.04 -13.92 -24.48
N LEU A 334 7.04 -12.60 -24.62
CA LEU A 334 8.22 -11.79 -24.42
C LEU A 334 8.19 -11.11 -23.05
N PRO A 335 9.37 -10.88 -22.44
CA PRO A 335 9.49 -10.04 -21.25
C PRO A 335 8.73 -8.74 -21.47
N PHE A 336 7.90 -8.39 -20.52
CA PHE A 336 7.05 -7.22 -20.65
C PHE A 336 7.91 -5.95 -20.71
N ARG A 337 7.81 -5.21 -21.81
CA ARG A 337 8.47 -3.92 -22.00
C ARG A 337 7.49 -2.93 -22.59
N ASP A 338 7.10 -1.97 -21.78
CA ASP A 338 6.25 -0.88 -22.19
C ASP A 338 7.05 0.43 -22.22
N ASN A 339 6.81 1.21 -23.26
CA ASN A 339 7.33 2.56 -23.37
C ASN A 339 6.20 3.48 -23.78
N VAL A 340 5.71 4.25 -22.82
CA VAL A 340 4.56 5.14 -23.01
C VAL A 340 5.04 6.58 -23.04
N ASN A 341 4.59 7.33 -24.04
CA ASN A 341 4.72 8.76 -24.10
C ASN A 341 3.33 9.38 -24.19
N LEU A 342 2.95 10.14 -23.18
CA LEU A 342 1.67 10.83 -23.10
C LEU A 342 1.89 12.34 -23.23
N PHE A 343 1.17 12.96 -24.13
CA PHE A 343 1.08 14.42 -24.25
C PHE A 343 -0.37 14.82 -23.99
N ALA A 344 -0.59 15.75 -23.06
CA ALA A 344 -1.91 16.26 -22.74
C ALA A 344 -1.90 17.78 -22.72
N LEU A 345 -2.91 18.38 -23.36
CA LEU A 345 -3.19 19.81 -23.29
C LEU A 345 -4.56 19.98 -22.65
N THR A 346 -4.62 20.72 -21.55
CA THR A 346 -5.86 20.97 -20.81
C THR A 346 -6.07 22.48 -20.66
N VAL A 347 -7.28 22.92 -20.99
CA VAL A 347 -7.71 24.30 -20.73
C VAL A 347 -8.70 24.26 -19.58
N ARG A 348 -8.37 24.95 -18.49
CA ARG A 348 -9.25 25.14 -17.34
C ARG A 348 -9.82 26.54 -17.36
N TYR A 349 -11.14 26.66 -17.38
CA TYR A 349 -11.86 27.92 -17.27
C TYR A 349 -12.74 27.92 -16.03
N GLN A 350 -12.68 28.98 -15.21
CA GLN A 350 -13.46 29.14 -14.00
C GLN A 350 -14.55 30.18 -14.25
N PHE A 351 -15.81 29.73 -14.28
CA PHE A 351 -16.97 30.59 -14.43
C PHE A 351 -17.33 31.26 -13.11
N GLY A 352 -17.88 32.51 -13.15
CA GLY A 352 -18.54 33.13 -12.03
C GLY A 352 -17.64 33.67 -10.91
N ARG A 353 -16.35 33.87 -11.12
CA ARG A 353 -15.50 34.57 -10.16
C ARG A 353 -15.43 36.04 -10.52
N ASP A 354 -16.14 36.87 -9.77
CA ASP A 354 -15.93 38.32 -9.80
C ASP A 354 -14.46 38.63 -9.55
N SER A 355 -13.87 39.38 -10.45
CA SER A 355 -12.45 39.75 -10.48
C SER A 355 -12.10 40.88 -9.48
N THR A 356 -12.53 40.74 -8.24
CA THR A 356 -12.03 41.62 -7.17
C THR A 356 -10.76 41.04 -6.57
N PRO A 357 -9.60 41.67 -6.75
CA PRO A 357 -8.38 41.26 -6.05
C PRO A 357 -8.65 41.48 -4.55
N ARG A 358 -8.64 40.39 -3.76
CA ARG A 358 -8.49 40.52 -2.30
C ARG A 358 -7.12 41.16 -2.05
N ALA A 359 -7.14 42.33 -1.42
CA ALA A 359 -5.95 42.96 -0.86
C ALA A 359 -5.25 41.95 0.10
N PRO A 360 -3.92 41.87 0.11
CA PRO A 360 -3.22 41.05 1.06
C PRO A 360 -3.46 41.61 2.47
N GLN A 361 -3.97 40.72 3.37
CA GLN A 361 -3.93 40.93 4.83
C GLN A 361 -2.58 40.47 5.38
#